data_900db1b1fa635cca59fb28c61429ef34
#
_entry.id   900db1b1fa635cca59fb28c61429ef34
#
_cell.length_a   1.000
_cell.length_b   1.000
_cell.length_c   1.000
_cell.angle_alpha   90.00
_cell.angle_beta   90.00
_cell.angle_gamma   90.00
#
_symmetry.space_group_name_H-M   'P 1'
#
loop_
_entity.id
_entity.type
_entity.pdbx_description
1 polymer ?
#
loop_
_entity_poly.entity_id
_entity_poly.type
_entity_poly.pdbx_seq_one_letter_code
_entity_poly.pdbx_strand_id
1 'polypeptide(L)'
;IYTLSLHDALPISSVFIESACFNPTSVRKTARRHQLSTDSSFRFERGVDPNGTMYALKIAAKMIQELAGGEIAGEFVDVYPVEVKPAEVHLEYKYLHDLVGKDIPVETVDTILKALEIQIVSREEGALNLAVPTYRVDVTRPCDVVEDVLRIYGYNNVEMPQVLHASLSFKTATDSADDLQKMISEQLTAQGFNEILNNSLTAEAYYADLKTYPAANCVHLLNPLSNDLNVMRQSLIFGGLESISHNVNRRLSDLMMYEFGNVYFCNPEAQSTDEAPLAPFSEAS
;
A
#
# COMPACT_ATOMS: atom_id res chain seq x y z
N ILE A 1 -21.92 8.13 15.58
CA ILE A 1 -23.17 8.46 14.87
C ILE A 1 -24.26 7.80 15.69
N TYR A 2 -25.03 8.60 16.43
CA TYR A 2 -26.25 8.13 17.01
C TYR A 2 -27.24 7.97 15.86
N THR A 3 -27.65 6.75 15.57
CA THR A 3 -28.84 6.48 14.79
C THR A 3 -30.03 6.96 15.65
N LEU A 4 -30.46 8.19 15.40
CA LEU A 4 -31.76 8.61 15.90
C LEU A 4 -32.77 7.64 15.30
N SER A 5 -33.46 6.88 16.15
CA SER A 5 -34.60 6.10 15.68
C SER A 5 -35.64 7.09 15.13
N LEU A 6 -36.28 6.76 14.03
CA LEU A 6 -37.34 7.59 13.40
C LEU A 6 -38.46 7.99 14.38
N HIS A 7 -38.55 7.37 15.55
CA HIS A 7 -39.54 7.63 16.57
C HIS A 7 -39.20 8.78 17.53
N ASP A 8 -37.92 9.18 17.59
CA ASP A 8 -37.43 10.22 18.51
C ASP A 8 -37.13 11.55 17.81
N ALA A 9 -37.32 11.62 16.47
CA ALA A 9 -37.12 12.84 15.70
C ALA A 9 -38.33 13.79 15.91
N LEU A 10 -38.02 14.99 16.40
CA LEU A 10 -38.96 16.12 16.31
C LEU A 10 -39.34 16.32 14.82
N PRO A 11 -40.59 16.77 14.52
CA PRO A 11 -40.97 17.02 13.15
C PRO A 11 -40.02 18.03 12.52
N ILE A 12 -39.25 17.56 11.52
CA ILE A 12 -38.28 18.37 10.80
C ILE A 12 -39.08 19.17 9.76
N SER A 13 -39.00 20.48 9.86
CA SER A 13 -39.67 21.40 8.93
C SER A 13 -38.73 21.93 7.83
N SER A 14 -37.42 21.93 8.07
CA SER A 14 -36.42 22.43 7.12
C SER A 14 -35.11 21.63 7.30
N VAL A 15 -34.43 21.37 6.18
CA VAL A 15 -33.15 20.71 6.14
C VAL A 15 -32.14 21.55 5.36
N PHE A 16 -30.91 21.56 5.83
CA PHE A 16 -29.77 22.09 5.10
C PHE A 16 -28.95 20.92 4.57
N ILE A 17 -28.67 20.91 3.28
CA ILE A 17 -27.91 19.83 2.62
C ILE A 17 -26.54 20.36 2.26
N GLU A 18 -25.49 19.67 2.71
CA GLU A 18 -24.11 19.88 2.33
C GLU A 18 -23.65 18.77 1.39
N SER A 19 -23.00 19.16 0.29
CA SER A 19 -22.25 18.25 -0.57
C SER A 19 -20.88 18.85 -0.78
N ALA A 20 -19.82 18.15 -0.36
CA ALA A 20 -18.49 18.73 -0.29
C ALA A 20 -17.40 17.77 -0.79
N CYS A 21 -16.27 18.34 -1.18
CA CYS A 21 -15.01 17.66 -1.39
C CYS A 21 -14.00 18.18 -0.38
N PHE A 22 -13.38 17.30 0.39
CA PHE A 22 -12.39 17.64 1.40
C PHE A 22 -11.01 17.13 1.00
N ASN A 23 -9.97 17.78 1.50
CA ASN A 23 -8.60 17.32 1.31
C ASN A 23 -8.40 15.92 1.95
N PRO A 24 -8.08 14.88 1.15
CA PRO A 24 -8.00 13.49 1.62
C PRO A 24 -7.02 13.30 2.78
N THR A 25 -5.85 13.95 2.70
CA THR A 25 -4.81 13.86 3.73
C THR A 25 -5.27 14.48 5.05
N SER A 26 -5.98 15.61 5.00
CA SER A 26 -6.54 16.26 6.18
C SER A 26 -7.58 15.37 6.86
N VAL A 27 -8.51 14.81 6.08
CA VAL A 27 -9.54 13.89 6.61
C VAL A 27 -8.90 12.66 7.27
N ARG A 28 -7.94 12.02 6.59
CA ARG A 28 -7.23 10.85 7.14
C ARG A 28 -6.51 11.15 8.45
N LYS A 29 -5.78 12.27 8.52
CA LYS A 29 -5.07 12.68 9.74
C LYS A 29 -6.05 12.98 10.87
N THR A 30 -7.16 13.66 10.58
CA THR A 30 -8.20 14.03 11.55
C THR A 30 -8.92 12.78 12.07
N ALA A 31 -9.33 11.87 11.20
CA ALA A 31 -9.97 10.61 11.57
C ALA A 31 -9.08 9.79 12.53
N ARG A 32 -7.79 9.67 12.22
CA ARG A 32 -6.81 8.98 13.09
C ARG A 32 -6.63 9.70 14.43
N ARG A 33 -6.48 11.03 14.42
CA ARG A 33 -6.29 11.83 15.63
C ARG A 33 -7.45 11.71 16.60
N HIS A 34 -8.68 11.66 16.09
CA HIS A 34 -9.89 11.56 16.88
C HIS A 34 -10.39 10.13 17.07
N GLN A 35 -9.70 9.14 16.48
CA GLN A 35 -10.10 7.72 16.51
C GLN A 35 -11.52 7.49 16.01
N LEU A 36 -11.96 8.30 15.02
CA LEU A 36 -13.26 8.25 14.39
C LEU A 36 -13.13 7.69 12.97
N SER A 37 -13.70 6.50 12.75
CA SER A 37 -13.80 5.89 11.43
C SER A 37 -15.26 5.79 11.04
N THR A 38 -15.66 6.55 10.03
CA THR A 38 -17.02 6.57 9.48
C THR A 38 -16.98 6.27 7.99
N ASP A 39 -18.10 5.87 7.40
CA ASP A 39 -18.21 5.69 5.94
C ASP A 39 -17.84 6.98 5.19
N SER A 40 -18.19 8.13 5.73
CA SER A 40 -17.83 9.43 5.16
C SER A 40 -16.31 9.66 5.20
N SER A 41 -15.67 9.46 6.36
CA SER A 41 -14.22 9.63 6.47
C SER A 41 -13.47 8.66 5.55
N PHE A 42 -13.94 7.42 5.45
CA PHE A 42 -13.39 6.40 4.56
C PHE A 42 -13.44 6.81 3.08
N ARG A 43 -14.54 7.43 2.64
CA ARG A 43 -14.69 7.89 1.25
C ARG A 43 -13.87 9.14 0.98
N PHE A 44 -13.95 10.14 1.85
CA PHE A 44 -13.22 11.40 1.68
C PHE A 44 -11.69 11.24 1.77
N GLU A 45 -11.19 10.34 2.63
CA GLU A 45 -9.75 10.10 2.74
C GLU A 45 -9.12 9.44 1.50
N ARG A 46 -9.94 8.83 0.66
CA ARG A 46 -9.52 8.23 -0.63
C ARG A 46 -9.66 9.19 -1.80
N GLY A 47 -10.31 10.31 -1.59
CA GLY A 47 -10.63 11.28 -2.61
C GLY A 47 -12.01 11.05 -3.22
N VAL A 48 -12.72 12.14 -3.45
CA VAL A 48 -13.99 12.18 -4.16
C VAL A 48 -13.88 13.18 -5.30
N ASP A 49 -14.76 13.05 -6.29
CA ASP A 49 -14.79 13.97 -7.42
C ASP A 49 -15.23 15.38 -6.98
N PRO A 50 -14.33 16.38 -7.06
CA PRO A 50 -14.72 17.76 -6.72
C PRO A 50 -15.76 18.33 -7.69
N ASN A 51 -15.77 17.90 -8.94
CA ASN A 51 -16.72 18.37 -9.96
C ASN A 51 -18.10 17.70 -9.82
N GLY A 52 -18.19 16.61 -9.05
CA GLY A 52 -19.44 15.89 -8.79
C GLY A 52 -20.28 16.46 -7.66
N THR A 53 -19.77 17.37 -6.84
CA THR A 53 -20.43 17.85 -5.62
C THR A 53 -21.79 18.50 -5.90
N MET A 54 -21.86 19.40 -6.87
CA MET A 54 -23.10 20.09 -7.24
C MET A 54 -24.12 19.13 -7.86
N TYR A 55 -23.67 18.18 -8.65
CA TYR A 55 -24.52 17.14 -9.23
C TYR A 55 -25.16 16.27 -8.13
N ALA A 56 -24.35 15.81 -7.18
CA ALA A 56 -24.82 15.02 -6.05
C ALA A 56 -25.81 15.80 -5.17
N LEU A 57 -25.54 17.09 -4.92
CA LEU A 57 -26.44 17.96 -4.16
C LEU A 57 -27.84 18.06 -4.83
N LYS A 58 -27.86 18.29 -6.13
CA LYS A 58 -29.12 18.40 -6.89
C LYS A 58 -29.92 17.09 -6.88
N ILE A 59 -29.24 15.95 -7.03
CA ILE A 59 -29.88 14.62 -6.92
C ILE A 59 -30.44 14.41 -5.53
N ALA A 60 -29.64 14.67 -4.46
CA ALA A 60 -30.11 14.53 -3.09
C ALA A 60 -31.35 15.39 -2.80
N ALA A 61 -31.33 16.67 -3.22
CA ALA A 61 -32.46 17.57 -3.07
C ALA A 61 -33.73 17.06 -3.80
N LYS A 62 -33.55 16.57 -5.04
CA LYS A 62 -34.67 16.00 -5.83
C LYS A 62 -35.22 14.73 -5.16
N MET A 63 -34.36 13.84 -4.67
CA MET A 63 -34.80 12.63 -3.98
C MET A 63 -35.55 12.94 -2.68
N ILE A 64 -35.13 13.95 -1.91
CA ILE A 64 -35.82 14.39 -0.70
C ILE A 64 -37.21 14.95 -1.09
N GLN A 65 -37.30 15.77 -2.14
CA GLN A 65 -38.58 16.30 -2.64
C GLN A 65 -39.54 15.18 -3.05
N GLU A 66 -39.04 14.16 -3.75
CA GLU A 66 -39.86 13.04 -4.22
C GLU A 66 -40.32 12.11 -3.09
N LEU A 67 -39.47 11.84 -2.11
CA LEU A 67 -39.71 10.84 -1.06
C LEU A 67 -40.34 11.43 0.20
N ALA A 68 -39.99 12.66 0.56
CA ALA A 68 -40.45 13.34 1.78
C ALA A 68 -41.45 14.48 1.53
N GLY A 69 -41.68 14.87 0.30
CA GLY A 69 -42.68 15.88 -0.05
C GLY A 69 -42.28 17.27 0.44
N GLY A 70 -41.14 17.77 0.08
CA GLY A 70 -40.68 19.10 0.42
C GLY A 70 -40.59 20.03 -0.79
N GLU A 71 -40.30 21.29 -0.54
CA GLU A 71 -39.99 22.29 -1.57
C GLU A 71 -38.57 22.82 -1.37
N ILE A 72 -37.90 23.14 -2.49
CA ILE A 72 -36.56 23.76 -2.44
C ILE A 72 -36.79 25.24 -2.12
N ALA A 73 -36.29 25.66 -0.94
CA ALA A 73 -36.61 26.99 -0.38
C ALA A 73 -35.70 28.11 -0.90
N GLY A 74 -34.60 27.79 -1.58
CA GLY A 74 -33.65 28.81 -2.05
C GLY A 74 -32.77 28.33 -3.18
N GLU A 75 -31.82 29.18 -3.58
CA GLU A 75 -30.82 28.86 -4.60
C GLU A 75 -29.70 27.98 -4.03
N PHE A 76 -29.07 27.21 -4.91
CA PHE A 76 -27.88 26.47 -4.59
C PHE A 76 -26.69 27.44 -4.45
N VAL A 77 -25.93 27.27 -3.36
CA VAL A 77 -24.69 28.02 -3.16
C VAL A 77 -23.54 27.07 -3.48
N ASP A 78 -22.73 27.42 -4.47
CA ASP A 78 -21.55 26.71 -4.85
C ASP A 78 -20.29 27.53 -4.55
N VAL A 79 -19.38 26.99 -3.77
CA VAL A 79 -18.10 27.63 -3.42
C VAL A 79 -16.98 26.72 -3.90
N TYR A 80 -16.46 26.99 -5.08
CA TYR A 80 -15.40 26.22 -5.72
C TYR A 80 -14.21 27.13 -6.06
N PRO A 81 -13.37 27.47 -5.05
CA PRO A 81 -12.35 28.51 -5.20
C PRO A 81 -11.23 28.16 -6.18
N VAL A 82 -10.91 26.87 -6.34
CA VAL A 82 -9.88 26.40 -7.26
C VAL A 82 -10.42 25.21 -8.03
N GLU A 83 -10.69 25.42 -9.31
CA GLU A 83 -11.18 24.37 -10.19
C GLU A 83 -10.12 23.28 -10.39
N VAL A 84 -10.49 22.03 -10.11
CA VAL A 84 -9.65 20.87 -10.37
C VAL A 84 -9.87 20.43 -11.80
N LYS A 85 -8.78 20.43 -12.57
CA LYS A 85 -8.78 20.00 -13.98
C LYS A 85 -8.52 18.49 -14.08
N PRO A 86 -8.94 17.86 -15.18
CA PRO A 86 -8.53 16.49 -15.52
C PRO A 86 -7.01 16.35 -15.46
N ALA A 87 -6.54 15.21 -14.98
CA ALA A 87 -5.11 14.93 -14.97
C ALA A 87 -4.60 14.69 -16.40
N GLU A 88 -3.53 15.39 -16.77
CA GLU A 88 -2.89 15.23 -18.08
C GLU A 88 -1.86 14.10 -17.99
N VAL A 89 -1.98 13.10 -18.87
CA VAL A 89 -1.07 11.95 -18.91
C VAL A 89 -0.57 11.78 -20.34
N HIS A 90 0.75 11.78 -20.48
CA HIS A 90 1.41 11.42 -21.74
C HIS A 90 1.74 9.93 -21.73
N LEU A 91 1.15 9.18 -22.68
CA LEU A 91 1.29 7.73 -22.79
C LEU A 91 1.93 7.34 -24.11
N GLU A 92 3.16 6.84 -24.07
CA GLU A 92 3.81 6.24 -25.22
C GLU A 92 3.32 4.79 -25.41
N TYR A 93 3.00 4.41 -26.65
CA TYR A 93 2.65 3.01 -26.97
C TYR A 93 3.78 2.05 -26.67
N LYS A 94 5.03 2.47 -26.91
CA LYS A 94 6.20 1.67 -26.56
C LYS A 94 6.24 1.36 -25.06
N TYR A 95 6.02 2.37 -24.20
CA TYR A 95 5.97 2.18 -22.75
C TYR A 95 4.86 1.21 -22.33
N LEU A 96 3.66 1.34 -22.93
CA LEU A 96 2.55 0.44 -22.69
C LEU A 96 2.94 -1.00 -23.05
N HIS A 97 3.47 -1.22 -24.26
CA HIS A 97 3.85 -2.55 -24.73
C HIS A 97 5.00 -3.17 -23.92
N ASP A 98 6.01 -2.37 -23.58
CA ASP A 98 7.14 -2.83 -22.77
C ASP A 98 6.68 -3.25 -21.34
N LEU A 99 5.75 -2.51 -20.75
CA LEU A 99 5.24 -2.80 -19.41
C LEU A 99 4.27 -4.01 -19.40
N VAL A 100 3.44 -4.12 -20.41
CA VAL A 100 2.49 -5.24 -20.56
C VAL A 100 3.20 -6.52 -21.02
N GLY A 101 4.27 -6.39 -21.79
CA GLY A 101 4.98 -7.51 -22.42
C GLY A 101 4.28 -8.07 -23.66
N LYS A 102 3.29 -7.35 -24.19
CA LYS A 102 2.54 -7.71 -25.41
C LYS A 102 2.09 -6.48 -26.15
N ASP A 103 2.13 -6.54 -27.47
CA ASP A 103 1.58 -5.49 -28.33
C ASP A 103 0.04 -5.56 -28.31
N ILE A 104 -0.59 -4.52 -27.81
CA ILE A 104 -2.06 -4.36 -27.84
C ILE A 104 -2.40 -3.43 -29.02
N PRO A 105 -3.31 -3.84 -29.94
CA PRO A 105 -3.70 -3.01 -31.06
C PRO A 105 -4.20 -1.63 -30.62
N VAL A 106 -3.82 -0.60 -31.36
CA VAL A 106 -4.16 0.81 -31.06
C VAL A 106 -5.66 0.99 -30.93
N GLU A 107 -6.45 0.38 -31.81
CA GLU A 107 -7.91 0.46 -31.79
C GLU A 107 -8.50 -0.16 -30.51
N THR A 108 -7.84 -1.18 -29.97
CA THR A 108 -8.26 -1.80 -28.69
C THR A 108 -7.95 -0.86 -27.53
N VAL A 109 -6.75 -0.25 -27.51
CA VAL A 109 -6.38 0.75 -26.49
C VAL A 109 -7.36 1.91 -26.52
N ASP A 110 -7.66 2.45 -27.70
CA ASP A 110 -8.61 3.55 -27.89
C ASP A 110 -10.01 3.22 -27.37
N THR A 111 -10.47 2.02 -27.68
CA THR A 111 -11.78 1.54 -27.23
C THR A 111 -11.83 1.44 -25.69
N ILE A 112 -10.77 0.94 -25.09
CA ILE A 112 -10.67 0.81 -23.63
C ILE A 112 -10.62 2.20 -22.97
N LEU A 113 -9.75 3.10 -23.46
CA LEU A 113 -9.64 4.46 -22.94
C LEU A 113 -10.99 5.19 -23.02
N LYS A 114 -11.69 5.08 -24.14
CA LYS A 114 -13.02 5.66 -24.34
C LYS A 114 -14.05 5.06 -23.37
N ALA A 115 -14.02 3.75 -23.15
CA ALA A 115 -14.93 3.08 -22.22
C ALA A 115 -14.67 3.48 -20.75
N LEU A 116 -13.43 3.88 -20.42
CA LEU A 116 -13.01 4.42 -19.12
C LEU A 116 -13.21 5.94 -19.01
N GLU A 117 -13.83 6.57 -20.01
CA GLU A 117 -14.04 8.02 -20.11
C GLU A 117 -12.73 8.83 -20.09
N ILE A 118 -11.59 8.20 -20.37
CA ILE A 118 -10.31 8.87 -20.54
C ILE A 118 -10.28 9.52 -21.93
N GLN A 119 -10.23 10.84 -21.95
CA GLN A 119 -10.27 11.59 -23.20
C GLN A 119 -8.88 11.60 -23.87
N ILE A 120 -8.81 11.26 -25.16
CA ILE A 120 -7.63 11.45 -25.98
C ILE A 120 -7.65 12.90 -26.50
N VAL A 121 -6.78 13.73 -25.92
CA VAL A 121 -6.68 15.15 -26.26
C VAL A 121 -5.99 15.36 -27.59
N SER A 122 -4.86 14.68 -27.78
CA SER A 122 -4.09 14.70 -29.01
C SER A 122 -3.33 13.39 -29.23
N ARG A 123 -2.92 13.18 -30.49
CA ARG A 123 -2.10 12.03 -30.92
C ARG A 123 -0.81 12.55 -31.48
N GLU A 124 0.27 11.91 -31.09
CA GLU A 124 1.60 12.10 -31.62
C GLU A 124 2.07 10.81 -32.28
N GLU A 125 3.19 10.88 -32.99
CA GLU A 125 3.80 9.65 -33.56
C GLU A 125 4.27 8.75 -32.41
N GLY A 126 3.53 7.67 -32.17
CA GLY A 126 3.84 6.69 -31.12
C GLY A 126 3.35 7.02 -29.70
N ALA A 127 2.57 8.11 -29.51
CA ALA A 127 2.12 8.53 -28.19
C ALA A 127 0.72 9.14 -28.20
N LEU A 128 0.12 9.18 -27.02
CA LEU A 128 -1.18 9.81 -26.73
C LEU A 128 -1.03 10.84 -25.62
N ASN A 129 -1.66 11.99 -25.78
CA ASN A 129 -1.90 12.92 -24.68
C ASN A 129 -3.34 12.76 -24.20
N LEU A 130 -3.47 12.37 -22.94
CA LEU A 130 -4.73 11.95 -22.32
C LEU A 130 -5.17 12.96 -21.27
N ALA A 131 -6.49 13.15 -21.14
CA ALA A 131 -7.10 13.84 -20.01
C ALA A 131 -7.94 12.84 -19.22
N VAL A 132 -7.50 12.56 -18.00
CA VAL A 132 -8.14 11.61 -17.08
C VAL A 132 -9.18 12.35 -16.25
N PRO A 133 -10.43 11.84 -16.16
CA PRO A 133 -11.50 12.51 -15.41
C PRO A 133 -11.15 12.71 -13.93
N THR A 134 -11.63 13.78 -13.32
CA THR A 134 -11.34 14.18 -11.95
C THR A 134 -11.82 13.18 -10.88
N TYR A 135 -12.80 12.34 -11.20
CA TYR A 135 -13.26 11.28 -10.31
C TYR A 135 -12.27 10.08 -10.24
N ARG A 136 -11.33 9.98 -11.18
CA ARG A 136 -10.24 8.99 -11.16
C ARG A 136 -9.03 9.57 -10.44
N VAL A 137 -9.16 9.72 -9.13
CA VAL A 137 -8.12 10.31 -8.24
C VAL A 137 -6.85 9.47 -8.16
N ASP A 138 -6.93 8.22 -8.54
CA ASP A 138 -5.87 7.19 -8.53
C ASP A 138 -5.03 7.16 -9.82
N VAL A 139 -5.56 7.68 -10.93
CA VAL A 139 -4.94 7.60 -12.26
C VAL A 139 -4.31 8.92 -12.63
N THR A 140 -3.02 9.07 -12.33
CA THR A 140 -2.27 10.32 -12.55
C THR A 140 -0.97 10.13 -13.34
N ARG A 141 -0.55 8.88 -13.58
CA ARG A 141 0.71 8.52 -14.23
C ARG A 141 0.47 7.58 -15.41
N PRO A 142 1.40 7.48 -16.36
CA PRO A 142 1.29 6.54 -17.47
C PRO A 142 1.09 5.08 -17.04
N CYS A 143 1.78 4.64 -15.98
CA CYS A 143 1.63 3.27 -15.46
C CYS A 143 0.22 2.99 -14.94
N ASP A 144 -0.46 3.98 -14.36
CA ASP A 144 -1.82 3.82 -13.84
C ASP A 144 -2.80 3.62 -15.02
N VAL A 145 -2.59 4.33 -16.13
CA VAL A 145 -3.36 4.13 -17.37
C VAL A 145 -3.10 2.76 -17.98
N VAL A 146 -1.83 2.31 -17.99
CA VAL A 146 -1.47 0.97 -18.47
C VAL A 146 -2.14 -0.12 -17.63
N GLU A 147 -2.17 0.03 -16.31
CA GLU A 147 -2.88 -0.88 -15.41
C GLU A 147 -4.36 -1.00 -15.78
N ASP A 148 -5.04 0.12 -15.99
CA ASP A 148 -6.44 0.14 -16.40
C ASP A 148 -6.67 -0.50 -17.77
N VAL A 149 -5.80 -0.19 -18.75
CA VAL A 149 -5.87 -0.83 -20.07
C VAL A 149 -5.71 -2.34 -19.95
N LEU A 150 -4.73 -2.80 -19.18
CA LEU A 150 -4.45 -4.22 -18.98
C LEU A 150 -5.60 -4.93 -18.24
N ARG A 151 -6.18 -4.25 -17.24
CA ARG A 151 -7.32 -4.77 -16.48
C ARG A 151 -8.55 -5.02 -17.36
N ILE A 152 -8.84 -4.12 -18.30
CA ILE A 152 -9.96 -4.27 -19.24
C ILE A 152 -9.62 -5.23 -20.37
N TYR A 153 -8.39 -5.16 -20.91
CA TYR A 153 -7.89 -6.11 -21.90
C TYR A 153 -7.91 -7.55 -21.39
N GLY A 154 -7.61 -7.73 -20.10
CA GLY A 154 -7.56 -9.00 -19.40
C GLY A 154 -6.15 -9.58 -19.29
N TYR A 155 -5.71 -9.79 -18.06
CA TYR A 155 -4.39 -10.38 -17.76
C TYR A 155 -4.16 -11.73 -18.42
N ASN A 156 -5.19 -12.56 -18.55
CA ASN A 156 -5.09 -13.88 -19.16
C ASN A 156 -4.86 -13.83 -20.69
N ASN A 157 -5.03 -12.68 -21.32
CA ASN A 157 -4.76 -12.46 -22.73
C ASN A 157 -3.28 -12.13 -23.00
N VAL A 158 -2.48 -11.99 -21.95
CA VAL A 158 -1.03 -11.82 -22.04
C VAL A 158 -0.38 -13.20 -21.88
N GLU A 159 0.27 -13.63 -22.92
CA GLU A 159 0.91 -14.96 -22.95
C GLU A 159 2.18 -14.93 -22.11
N MET A 160 2.35 -15.93 -21.24
CA MET A 160 3.62 -16.12 -20.56
C MET A 160 4.68 -16.64 -21.53
N PRO A 161 5.87 -15.99 -21.59
CA PRO A 161 6.94 -16.50 -22.44
C PRO A 161 7.38 -17.89 -21.97
N GLN A 162 7.49 -18.83 -22.92
CA GLN A 162 7.94 -20.19 -22.60
C GLN A 162 9.44 -20.25 -22.29
N VAL A 163 10.20 -19.22 -22.68
CA VAL A 163 11.64 -19.15 -22.52
C VAL A 163 12.02 -17.81 -21.93
N LEU A 164 12.75 -17.86 -20.83
CA LEU A 164 13.38 -16.68 -20.25
C LEU A 164 14.80 -16.54 -20.83
N HIS A 165 15.06 -15.45 -21.53
CA HIS A 165 16.40 -15.09 -21.96
C HIS A 165 17.08 -14.24 -20.89
N ALA A 166 18.00 -14.85 -20.15
CA ALA A 166 18.80 -14.16 -19.17
C ALA A 166 20.29 -14.42 -19.43
N SER A 167 21.12 -13.40 -19.23
CA SER A 167 22.56 -13.54 -19.30
C SER A 167 23.07 -13.98 -17.91
N LEU A 168 23.33 -15.26 -17.73
CA LEU A 168 23.80 -15.86 -16.48
C LEU A 168 25.33 -15.97 -16.42
N SER A 169 26.03 -14.98 -16.89
CA SER A 169 27.47 -15.05 -17.12
C SER A 169 28.36 -14.87 -15.87
N PHE A 170 27.80 -14.42 -14.74
CA PHE A 170 28.60 -14.15 -13.54
C PHE A 170 27.90 -14.66 -12.28
N LYS A 171 28.66 -15.37 -11.41
CA LYS A 171 28.29 -15.57 -10.02
C LYS A 171 28.65 -14.31 -9.22
N THR A 172 27.69 -13.78 -8.51
CA THR A 172 27.91 -12.70 -7.54
C THR A 172 28.31 -13.25 -6.17
N ALA A 173 28.74 -12.38 -5.25
CA ALA A 173 28.95 -12.77 -3.86
C ALA A 173 27.66 -13.29 -3.22
N THR A 174 26.50 -12.70 -3.57
CA THR A 174 25.18 -13.14 -3.11
C THR A 174 24.86 -14.56 -3.58
N ASP A 175 25.11 -14.88 -4.86
CA ASP A 175 24.89 -16.23 -5.39
C ASP A 175 25.74 -17.27 -4.66
N SER A 176 26.98 -16.90 -4.29
CA SER A 176 27.88 -17.78 -3.56
C SER A 176 27.41 -17.99 -2.11
N ALA A 177 26.87 -16.98 -1.47
CA ALA A 177 26.28 -17.07 -0.13
C ALA A 177 25.03 -17.95 -0.14
N ASP A 178 24.16 -17.78 -1.14
CA ASP A 178 22.95 -18.58 -1.30
C ASP A 178 23.26 -20.06 -1.58
N ASP A 179 24.27 -20.35 -2.44
CA ASP A 179 24.74 -21.70 -2.70
C ASP A 179 25.28 -22.37 -1.41
N LEU A 180 26.02 -21.62 -0.59
CA LEU A 180 26.53 -22.11 0.69
C LEU A 180 25.40 -22.40 1.68
N GLN A 181 24.46 -21.45 1.81
CA GLN A 181 23.29 -21.62 2.67
C GLN A 181 22.49 -22.86 2.25
N LYS A 182 22.23 -23.03 0.95
CA LYS A 182 21.53 -24.19 0.41
C LYS A 182 22.25 -25.50 0.74
N MET A 183 23.56 -25.55 0.54
CA MET A 183 24.36 -26.74 0.86
C MET A 183 24.26 -27.12 2.34
N ILE A 184 24.37 -26.14 3.26
CA ILE A 184 24.24 -26.36 4.69
C ILE A 184 22.83 -26.79 5.06
N SER A 185 21.78 -26.15 4.46
CA SER A 185 20.38 -26.53 4.69
C SER A 185 20.11 -27.98 4.28
N GLU A 186 20.58 -28.40 3.11
CA GLU A 186 20.40 -29.75 2.61
C GLU A 186 21.09 -30.76 3.53
N GLN A 187 22.30 -30.46 4.02
CA GLN A 187 23.02 -31.30 4.96
C GLN A 187 22.30 -31.44 6.31
N LEU A 188 21.83 -30.32 6.90
CA LEU A 188 21.13 -30.35 8.18
C LEU A 188 19.79 -31.07 8.06
N THR A 189 19.04 -30.81 7.00
CA THR A 189 17.76 -31.48 6.73
C THR A 189 17.95 -32.99 6.54
N ALA A 190 19.02 -33.44 5.83
CA ALA A 190 19.35 -34.84 5.67
C ALA A 190 19.70 -35.52 6.99
N GLN A 191 20.19 -34.77 7.99
CA GLN A 191 20.47 -35.24 9.34
C GLN A 191 19.22 -35.21 10.27
N GLY A 192 18.08 -34.76 9.80
CA GLY A 192 16.81 -34.71 10.54
C GLY A 192 16.54 -33.40 11.27
N PHE A 193 17.31 -32.35 10.98
CA PHE A 193 17.00 -31.01 11.48
C PHE A 193 15.84 -30.39 10.68
N ASN A 194 15.01 -29.63 11.37
CA ASN A 194 13.93 -28.84 10.80
C ASN A 194 14.33 -27.37 10.74
N GLU A 195 14.13 -26.76 9.59
CA GLU A 195 14.32 -25.31 9.46
C GLU A 195 13.19 -24.58 10.19
N ILE A 196 13.57 -23.56 10.96
CA ILE A 196 12.63 -22.63 11.60
C ILE A 196 12.86 -21.23 11.05
N LEU A 197 11.81 -20.44 11.05
CA LEU A 197 11.84 -19.05 10.64
C LEU A 197 11.11 -18.21 11.69
N ASN A 198 11.88 -17.46 12.46
CA ASN A 198 11.36 -16.58 13.49
C ASN A 198 11.27 -15.13 13.02
N ASN A 199 10.43 -14.35 13.69
CA ASN A 199 10.30 -12.92 13.41
C ASN A 199 11.63 -12.19 13.66
N SER A 200 11.95 -11.23 12.79
CA SER A 200 13.08 -10.31 13.02
C SER A 200 12.82 -9.31 14.13
N LEU A 201 11.55 -9.14 14.54
CA LEU A 201 11.16 -8.30 15.67
C LEU A 201 11.07 -9.15 16.94
N THR A 202 11.52 -8.56 18.07
CA THR A 202 11.55 -9.20 19.37
C THR A 202 11.35 -8.20 20.49
N ALA A 203 11.31 -8.67 21.73
CA ALA A 203 11.16 -7.83 22.91
C ALA A 203 12.51 -7.26 23.37
N GLU A 204 12.60 -5.96 23.56
CA GLU A 204 13.76 -5.31 24.17
C GLU A 204 14.12 -5.89 25.55
N ALA A 205 13.10 -6.35 26.28
CA ALA A 205 13.28 -6.94 27.61
C ALA A 205 14.28 -8.12 27.63
N TYR A 206 14.45 -8.82 26.53
CA TYR A 206 15.45 -9.91 26.43
C TYR A 206 16.89 -9.40 26.51
N TYR A 207 17.13 -8.13 26.23
CA TYR A 207 18.46 -7.52 26.17
C TYR A 207 18.79 -6.68 27.42
N ALA A 208 17.84 -6.46 28.35
CA ALA A 208 17.96 -5.50 29.45
C ALA A 208 19.22 -5.69 30.30
N ASP A 209 19.59 -6.95 30.61
CA ASP A 209 20.71 -7.28 31.49
C ASP A 209 21.87 -7.97 30.75
N LEU A 210 21.84 -8.00 29.42
CA LEU A 210 22.85 -8.70 28.64
C LEU A 210 24.07 -7.83 28.35
N LYS A 211 25.24 -8.32 28.68
CA LYS A 211 26.51 -7.68 28.32
C LYS A 211 26.95 -7.96 26.89
N THR A 212 26.65 -9.16 26.36
CA THR A 212 27.05 -9.60 25.02
C THR A 212 26.20 -8.93 23.94
N TYR A 213 24.94 -8.67 24.23
CA TYR A 213 23.98 -8.00 23.36
C TYR A 213 23.33 -6.84 24.12
N PRO A 214 24.02 -5.70 24.27
CA PRO A 214 23.49 -4.57 25.06
C PRO A 214 22.21 -4.00 24.46
N ALA A 215 21.26 -3.64 25.31
CA ALA A 215 20.02 -2.99 24.88
C ALA A 215 20.28 -1.68 24.11
N ALA A 216 21.37 -0.97 24.42
CA ALA A 216 21.78 0.23 23.70
C ALA A 216 22.05 0.04 22.20
N ASN A 217 22.35 -1.20 21.77
CA ASN A 217 22.59 -1.54 20.38
C ASN A 217 21.32 -2.04 19.67
N CYS A 218 20.16 -2.02 20.33
CA CYS A 218 18.90 -2.38 19.71
C CYS A 218 18.45 -1.35 18.67
N VAL A 219 17.97 -1.83 17.54
CA VAL A 219 17.25 -1.00 16.56
C VAL A 219 15.80 -0.94 16.96
N HIS A 220 15.36 0.21 17.46
CA HIS A 220 14.00 0.42 17.92
C HIS A 220 13.04 0.74 16.78
N LEU A 221 11.83 0.21 16.83
CA LEU A 221 10.77 0.57 15.92
C LEU A 221 10.13 1.89 16.31
N LEU A 222 9.87 2.74 15.33
CA LEU A 222 9.20 4.03 15.56
C LEU A 222 7.75 3.84 16.05
N ASN A 223 7.04 2.84 15.51
CA ASN A 223 5.64 2.52 15.82
C ASN A 223 5.47 1.02 16.02
N PRO A 224 5.90 0.44 17.16
CA PRO A 224 5.77 -0.99 17.40
C PRO A 224 4.30 -1.39 17.56
N LEU A 225 3.94 -2.57 17.07
CA LEU A 225 2.59 -3.13 17.23
C LEU A 225 2.32 -3.57 18.68
N SER A 226 3.35 -3.99 19.40
CA SER A 226 3.29 -4.39 20.81
C SER A 226 4.66 -4.19 21.47
N ASN A 227 4.69 -4.24 22.80
CA ASN A 227 5.95 -4.21 23.56
C ASN A 227 6.81 -5.45 23.35
N ASP A 228 6.20 -6.56 22.93
CA ASP A 228 6.91 -7.81 22.64
C ASP A 228 7.59 -7.83 21.26
N LEU A 229 7.30 -6.81 20.43
CA LEU A 229 7.82 -6.67 19.08
C LEU A 229 8.31 -5.23 18.83
N ASN A 230 9.07 -4.68 19.79
CA ASN A 230 9.45 -3.26 19.78
C ASN A 230 10.87 -2.99 19.28
N VAL A 231 11.71 -4.04 19.13
CA VAL A 231 13.07 -3.92 18.61
C VAL A 231 13.38 -5.00 17.57
N MET A 232 14.41 -4.76 16.75
CA MET A 232 14.93 -5.78 15.86
C MET A 232 15.94 -6.66 16.61
N ARG A 233 15.95 -7.96 16.31
CA ARG A 233 16.79 -8.96 16.98
C ARG A 233 18.29 -8.74 16.75
N GLN A 234 19.09 -8.80 17.81
CA GLN A 234 20.56 -8.83 17.75
C GLN A 234 21.11 -10.26 17.66
N SER A 235 20.27 -11.29 17.87
CA SER A 235 20.63 -12.70 17.84
C SER A 235 19.42 -13.56 17.46
N LEU A 236 19.66 -14.71 16.85
CA LEU A 236 18.62 -15.71 16.55
C LEU A 236 18.23 -16.54 17.78
N ILE A 237 19.01 -16.49 18.85
CA ILE A 237 18.85 -17.36 20.03
C ILE A 237 17.48 -17.21 20.68
N PHE A 238 17.00 -15.97 20.88
CA PHE A 238 15.73 -15.73 21.58
C PHE A 238 14.53 -16.28 20.81
N GLY A 239 14.46 -16.05 19.50
CA GLY A 239 13.42 -16.64 18.65
C GLY A 239 13.49 -18.18 18.65
N GLY A 240 14.70 -18.73 18.61
CA GLY A 240 14.92 -20.18 18.75
C GLY A 240 14.40 -20.73 20.09
N LEU A 241 14.67 -20.05 21.21
CA LEU A 241 14.17 -20.43 22.54
C LEU A 241 12.64 -20.31 22.65
N GLU A 242 12.06 -19.29 22.04
CA GLU A 242 10.60 -19.16 21.95
C GLU A 242 9.98 -20.34 21.16
N SER A 243 10.61 -20.72 20.05
CA SER A 243 10.20 -21.89 19.26
C SER A 243 10.30 -23.19 20.05
N ILE A 244 11.36 -23.36 20.84
CA ILE A 244 11.51 -24.52 21.75
C ILE A 244 10.40 -24.51 22.78
N SER A 245 10.19 -23.40 23.47
CA SER A 245 9.13 -23.26 24.48
C SER A 245 7.74 -23.58 23.90
N HIS A 246 7.46 -23.06 22.70
CA HIS A 246 6.22 -23.33 21.99
C HIS A 246 5.99 -24.83 21.73
N ASN A 247 7.01 -25.54 21.30
CA ASN A 247 6.93 -26.97 21.00
C ASN A 247 6.86 -27.83 22.27
N VAL A 248 7.67 -27.51 23.28
CA VAL A 248 7.65 -28.22 24.58
C VAL A 248 6.26 -28.12 25.24
N ASN A 249 5.62 -26.96 25.18
CA ASN A 249 4.24 -26.77 25.66
C ASN A 249 3.20 -27.64 24.90
N ARG A 250 3.57 -28.16 23.72
CA ARG A 250 2.78 -29.11 22.92
C ARG A 250 3.26 -30.54 23.04
N ARG A 251 4.13 -30.82 24.04
CA ARG A 251 4.69 -32.15 24.33
C ARG A 251 5.63 -32.68 23.22
N LEU A 252 6.26 -31.79 22.48
CA LEU A 252 7.31 -32.10 21.51
C LEU A 252 8.63 -31.63 22.13
N SER A 253 9.43 -32.57 22.67
CA SER A 253 10.69 -32.29 23.37
C SER A 253 11.95 -32.64 22.56
N ASP A 254 11.84 -33.57 21.62
CA ASP A 254 12.97 -34.01 20.79
C ASP A 254 13.04 -33.11 19.56
N LEU A 255 13.76 -32.00 19.70
CA LEU A 255 13.81 -30.94 18.70
C LEU A 255 15.22 -30.82 18.12
N MET A 256 15.34 -30.95 16.81
CA MET A 256 16.53 -30.62 16.02
C MET A 256 16.13 -29.50 15.07
N MET A 257 16.62 -28.30 15.34
CA MET A 257 16.20 -27.10 14.61
C MET A 257 17.39 -26.26 14.15
N TYR A 258 17.27 -25.59 13.04
CA TYR A 258 18.23 -24.60 12.56
C TYR A 258 17.51 -23.41 11.95
N GLU A 259 18.15 -22.26 11.92
CA GLU A 259 17.64 -21.03 11.33
C GLU A 259 18.78 -20.28 10.66
N PHE A 260 18.51 -19.79 9.45
CA PHE A 260 19.27 -18.71 8.82
C PHE A 260 18.49 -17.42 8.94
N GLY A 261 19.17 -16.35 9.31
CA GLY A 261 18.48 -15.08 9.46
C GLY A 261 19.43 -13.93 9.74
N ASN A 262 18.95 -12.74 9.45
CA ASN A 262 19.70 -11.51 9.69
C ASN A 262 19.58 -11.09 11.17
N VAL A 263 20.64 -10.48 11.67
CA VAL A 263 20.70 -9.80 12.96
C VAL A 263 20.99 -8.32 12.75
N TYR A 264 20.56 -7.47 13.67
CA TYR A 264 20.54 -6.03 13.45
C TYR A 264 21.16 -5.32 14.64
N PHE A 265 22.04 -4.36 14.36
CA PHE A 265 22.70 -3.56 15.37
C PHE A 265 22.56 -2.08 15.04
N CYS A 266 22.21 -1.27 16.04
CA CYS A 266 22.30 0.17 15.94
C CYS A 266 23.76 0.58 16.23
N ASN A 267 24.37 1.33 15.31
CA ASN A 267 25.64 1.99 15.58
C ASN A 267 25.36 3.46 15.94
N PRO A 268 25.45 3.85 17.20
CA PRO A 268 25.17 5.23 17.63
C PRO A 268 26.10 6.27 16.99
N GLU A 269 27.31 5.87 16.58
CA GLU A 269 28.29 6.75 15.95
C GLU A 269 28.03 6.99 14.46
N ALA A 270 27.21 6.13 13.82
CA ALA A 270 26.80 6.23 12.42
C ALA A 270 25.49 7.00 12.23
N GLN A 271 25.11 7.89 13.15
CA GLN A 271 23.94 8.73 13.00
C GLN A 271 24.07 9.59 11.75
N SER A 272 23.13 9.42 10.82
CA SER A 272 23.04 10.27 9.63
C SER A 272 22.89 11.72 10.06
N THR A 273 23.83 12.55 9.67
CA THR A 273 23.61 13.99 9.58
C THR A 273 22.71 14.24 8.37
N ASP A 274 21.89 15.30 8.39
CA ASP A 274 21.01 15.68 7.28
C ASP A 274 21.73 15.80 5.90
N GLU A 275 23.05 15.82 5.90
CA GLU A 275 23.91 15.90 4.71
C GLU A 275 24.35 14.53 4.16
N ALA A 276 24.13 13.44 4.86
CA ALA A 276 24.48 12.09 4.41
C ALA A 276 23.24 11.17 4.45
N PRO A 277 22.54 10.99 3.31
CA PRO A 277 21.47 10.01 3.25
C PRO A 277 22.06 8.63 3.53
N LEU A 278 21.41 7.90 4.45
CA LEU A 278 21.63 6.52 4.88
C LEU A 278 22.76 5.81 4.12
N ALA A 279 23.91 5.68 4.76
CA ALA A 279 24.93 4.75 4.24
C ALA A 279 24.27 3.38 4.05
N PRO A 280 24.51 2.70 2.93
CA PRO A 280 24.00 1.35 2.75
C PRO A 280 24.43 0.51 3.94
N PHE A 281 23.51 -0.31 4.46
CA PHE A 281 23.77 -1.22 5.57
C PHE A 281 25.13 -1.89 5.33
N SER A 282 26.10 -1.64 6.21
CA SER A 282 27.33 -2.39 6.16
C SER A 282 26.97 -3.82 6.52
N GLU A 283 27.16 -4.75 5.60
CA GLU A 283 27.09 -6.16 5.88
C GLU A 283 28.03 -6.45 7.05
N ALA A 284 27.45 -6.84 8.18
CA ALA A 284 28.24 -7.37 9.28
C ALA A 284 28.73 -8.75 8.81
N SER A 285 30.03 -8.83 8.60
CA SER A 285 30.76 -10.06 8.30
C SER A 285 30.62 -11.09 9.42
#